data_4487fb1f6fbaae9ad747ec7797627bf6
#
_entry.id   4487fb1f6fbaae9ad747ec7797627bf6
#
_cell.length_a   1.000
_cell.length_b   1.000
_cell.length_c   1.000
_cell.angle_alpha   90.00
_cell.angle_beta   90.00
_cell.angle_gamma   90.00
#
_symmetry.space_group_name_H-M   'P 1'
#
loop_
_entity.id
_entity.type
_entity.pdbx_description
1 polymer ?
#
loop_
_entity_poly.entity_id
_entity_poly.type
_entity_poly.pdbx_seq_one_letter_code
_entity_poly.pdbx_strand_id
1 'polypeptide(L)'
;MPTTKANKSSPKKKAVKAKPAKKAAVAKKTTASVKKTSGAKASPARKTTTAKATVKKVAKKSVKAKPSVKASRASVSSSKEAAMKVKVDAEPHALDDEVTEKVRQLIHLSREQGFLTYKDVDKSLPEIAEKPEELQNVISIFNNLEIKLLDSKEVEKYKKKKEENEEETARSNQSDMLDDPVRMYLKQMGQVPLLTREEEVDISKRIESAESAALKIIYSVSLTSDFQLEICQKLLAREERFDRVVLDKKIDSRESYFKSLAKQVDALENLSKKIVNAWNSIETSSNETQRKRSTTRFRNYQGELAPIFKKCCLKLKVFEDFLSQINPELKAISRNLHNLDLYKKDKVKIKRKGVKIEQVKSDLETARTKFRMEPEELIDLIKDLRKNMRLAHKAKTEMVEANLRLVISIAKKYTNRGLSFLDLIQEGNMGLMKAVEKFEYRRGYKFSTYATWWIRQAITRSIADQARTIRIPVHMIETLNKVMQVQKQLLQELGHEPTPEEVANEMGLPLDKVQSIMKMAQQPISLQSPVGDSDDTNFGDFIEDKGAENPYDMTAY
;
A
#
# COMPACT_ATOMS: atom_id res chain seq x y z
N MET A 1 -38.94 1.17 54.35
CA MET A 1 -39.53 2.11 55.35
C MET A 1 -38.40 2.76 56.12
N PRO A 2 -38.50 4.01 56.52
CA PRO A 2 -39.18 5.17 55.91
C PRO A 2 -38.20 6.35 55.66
N THR A 3 -38.52 7.16 54.63
CA THR A 3 -38.88 8.60 54.65
C THR A 3 -37.95 9.58 55.35
N THR A 4 -37.52 10.62 54.62
CA THR A 4 -38.00 12.02 54.71
C THR A 4 -37.17 12.89 53.72
N LYS A 5 -37.76 13.50 52.78
CA LYS A 5 -38.20 14.86 52.44
C LYS A 5 -37.60 16.02 53.25
N ALA A 6 -37.00 16.98 52.50
CA ALA A 6 -37.19 18.44 52.53
C ALA A 6 -36.04 19.12 51.74
N ASN A 7 -36.22 19.82 50.70
CA ASN A 7 -36.93 21.04 50.31
C ASN A 7 -36.21 22.36 50.68
N LYS A 8 -36.17 23.26 49.67
CA LYS A 8 -35.89 24.73 49.67
C LYS A 8 -34.39 25.14 49.49
N SER A 9 -33.99 26.09 48.69
CA SER A 9 -34.66 27.16 47.91
C SER A 9 -33.57 27.95 47.20
N SER A 10 -33.88 28.45 45.99
CA SER A 10 -33.10 29.45 45.26
C SER A 10 -33.06 30.82 45.99
N PRO A 11 -32.15 31.70 45.66
CA PRO A 11 -32.64 32.90 44.99
C PRO A 11 -31.84 33.41 43.79
N LYS A 12 -32.61 34.00 42.88
CA LYS A 12 -32.27 34.87 41.77
C LYS A 12 -31.56 36.16 42.25
N LYS A 13 -30.59 36.65 41.47
CA LYS A 13 -30.36 38.11 41.23
C LYS A 13 -29.59 38.24 39.92
N LYS A 14 -30.23 38.77 38.93
CA LYS A 14 -30.35 40.13 38.38
C LYS A 14 -29.16 40.55 37.49
N ALA A 15 -29.54 40.73 36.25
CA ALA A 15 -28.81 41.31 35.15
C ALA A 15 -28.38 42.77 35.40
N VAL A 16 -27.23 43.14 34.89
CA VAL A 16 -26.93 44.54 34.55
C VAL A 16 -26.37 44.59 33.12
N LYS A 17 -27.11 45.27 32.27
CA LYS A 17 -26.75 45.74 30.94
C LYS A 17 -25.79 46.94 31.06
N ALA A 18 -24.75 47.00 30.27
CA ALA A 18 -24.18 48.27 29.82
C ALA A 18 -23.56 48.10 28.43
N LYS A 19 -24.14 48.80 27.50
CA LYS A 19 -23.59 49.29 26.21
C LYS A 19 -23.42 50.80 26.32
N PRO A 20 -22.84 51.51 25.36
CA PRO A 20 -21.54 51.47 24.68
C PRO A 20 -20.83 52.84 24.73
N ALA A 21 -19.57 52.95 24.37
CA ALA A 21 -18.97 54.24 24.03
C ALA A 21 -18.22 54.18 22.71
N LYS A 22 -18.67 54.99 21.81
CA LYS A 22 -18.06 55.45 20.56
C LYS A 22 -16.98 56.53 20.85
N LYS A 23 -16.05 56.66 19.94
CA LYS A 23 -15.31 57.83 19.41
C LYS A 23 -13.82 57.51 19.29
N ALA A 24 -13.06 57.94 18.33
CA ALA A 24 -13.27 58.83 17.19
C ALA A 24 -12.03 58.68 16.26
N ALA A 25 -12.27 58.92 15.02
CA ALA A 25 -11.31 59.05 13.95
C ALA A 25 -10.37 60.26 14.13
N VAL A 26 -9.11 60.13 13.68
CA VAL A 26 -8.38 61.26 13.10
C VAL A 26 -7.61 60.78 11.88
N ALA A 27 -7.95 61.39 10.79
CA ALA A 27 -7.30 61.37 9.49
C ALA A 27 -6.21 62.45 9.40
N LYS A 28 -5.23 62.22 8.52
CA LYS A 28 -4.58 63.23 7.64
C LYS A 28 -3.49 62.49 6.85
N LYS A 29 -3.66 62.34 5.52
CA LYS A 29 -3.36 63.26 4.39
C LYS A 29 -1.89 63.61 4.31
N THR A 30 -1.28 63.22 3.19
CA THR A 30 -0.84 64.04 2.06
C THR A 30 -0.22 63.14 0.98
N THR A 31 -0.79 62.99 -0.22
CA THR A 31 -0.60 63.75 -1.49
C THR A 31 0.84 63.71 -1.99
N ALA A 32 1.15 63.22 -3.19
CA ALA A 32 0.95 63.73 -4.55
C ALA A 32 1.40 62.64 -5.55
N SER A 33 0.67 62.17 -6.58
CA SER A 33 0.34 62.82 -7.85
C SER A 33 1.53 63.19 -8.71
N VAL A 34 1.66 62.51 -9.85
CA VAL A 34 1.95 62.99 -11.21
C VAL A 34 1.79 61.79 -12.16
N LYS A 35 0.78 61.66 -12.89
CA LYS A 35 0.29 62.00 -14.22
C LYS A 35 1.23 61.69 -15.39
N LYS A 36 0.67 60.79 -16.26
CA LYS A 36 0.52 60.83 -17.74
C LYS A 36 1.81 60.76 -18.57
N THR A 37 1.84 59.93 -19.61
CA THR A 37 1.14 59.96 -20.92
C THR A 37 1.47 58.68 -21.68
N SER A 38 0.51 57.92 -22.20
CA SER A 38 -0.02 57.94 -23.59
C SER A 38 0.92 57.48 -24.71
N GLY A 39 0.46 56.49 -25.47
CA GLY A 39 0.75 56.31 -26.89
C GLY A 39 1.11 54.86 -27.23
N ALA A 40 0.24 54.03 -27.60
CA ALA A 40 -0.39 53.74 -28.87
C ALA A 40 0.54 53.17 -29.96
N LYS A 41 0.10 52.01 -30.43
CA LYS A 41 0.13 51.51 -31.81
C LYS A 41 1.20 50.52 -32.27
N ALA A 42 0.66 49.33 -32.57
CA ALA A 42 0.67 48.64 -33.88
C ALA A 42 1.88 47.79 -34.27
N SER A 43 1.53 46.56 -34.54
CA SER A 43 2.23 45.57 -35.37
C SER A 43 2.71 46.13 -36.71
N PRO A 44 3.62 45.49 -37.45
CA PRO A 44 3.26 44.28 -38.14
C PRO A 44 4.39 43.21 -38.31
N ALA A 45 3.93 42.06 -38.77
CA ALA A 45 4.65 40.91 -39.29
C ALA A 45 5.69 41.22 -40.38
N ARG A 46 6.79 40.47 -40.39
CA ARG A 46 7.50 40.18 -41.64
C ARG A 46 8.15 38.80 -41.62
N LYS A 47 7.70 38.01 -42.57
CA LYS A 47 8.33 36.78 -43.12
C LYS A 47 9.68 37.14 -43.74
N THR A 48 10.61 36.19 -43.72
CA THR A 48 11.53 35.80 -44.81
C THR A 48 12.47 34.76 -44.29
N THR A 49 12.43 33.62 -44.80
CA THR A 49 12.98 32.88 -45.95
C THR A 49 14.31 32.19 -45.67
N THR A 50 14.20 30.90 -45.76
CA THR A 50 15.08 29.93 -46.41
C THR A 50 16.57 30.23 -46.61
N ALA A 51 17.40 29.33 -46.12
CA ALA A 51 18.59 28.92 -46.88
C ALA A 51 18.87 27.42 -46.64
N LYS A 52 18.68 26.64 -47.70
CA LYS A 52 19.25 25.31 -47.96
C LYS A 52 20.76 25.47 -48.15
N ALA A 53 21.54 24.54 -47.58
CA ALA A 53 22.84 24.20 -48.15
C ALA A 53 23.03 22.67 -48.04
N THR A 54 22.98 22.09 -49.17
CA THR A 54 23.30 20.73 -49.60
C THR A 54 24.80 20.48 -49.64
N VAL A 55 25.11 19.15 -49.64
CA VAL A 55 26.28 18.47 -50.23
C VAL A 55 27.40 18.12 -49.22
N LYS A 56 27.85 16.87 -49.03
CA LYS A 56 28.23 15.82 -50.00
C LYS A 56 28.31 14.43 -49.34
N LYS A 57 27.84 13.43 -50.10
CA LYS A 57 28.14 12.00 -49.97
C LYS A 57 29.63 11.74 -50.12
N VAL A 58 30.18 10.82 -49.31
CA VAL A 58 31.21 9.89 -49.76
C VAL A 58 30.87 8.50 -49.23
N ALA A 59 30.85 7.57 -50.14
CA ALA A 59 30.48 6.17 -49.97
C ALA A 59 31.69 5.24 -49.78
N LYS A 60 31.36 4.03 -49.28
CA LYS A 60 32.13 2.74 -49.35
C LYS A 60 33.07 2.48 -48.19
N LYS A 61 32.92 1.37 -47.46
CA LYS A 61 32.87 -0.05 -47.90
C LYS A 61 32.37 -0.95 -46.76
N SER A 62 31.65 -1.97 -47.16
CA SER A 62 31.17 -3.14 -46.44
C SER A 62 32.25 -3.97 -45.75
N VAL A 63 31.94 -4.49 -44.53
CA VAL A 63 32.29 -5.86 -44.15
C VAL A 63 31.20 -6.38 -43.20
N LYS A 64 30.64 -7.54 -43.58
CA LYS A 64 29.71 -8.36 -42.83
C LYS A 64 30.42 -9.01 -41.63
N ALA A 65 29.79 -9.03 -40.46
CA ALA A 65 29.78 -10.18 -39.57
C ALA A 65 28.73 -9.96 -38.45
N LYS A 66 27.78 -10.85 -38.40
CA LYS A 66 26.94 -11.08 -37.23
C LYS A 66 27.76 -11.74 -36.14
N PRO A 67 27.48 -11.49 -34.87
CA PRO A 67 27.25 -12.62 -33.98
C PRO A 67 25.97 -12.54 -33.19
N SER A 68 25.33 -13.70 -33.08
CA SER A 68 24.26 -14.09 -32.25
C SER A 68 24.59 -13.88 -30.78
N VAL A 69 23.68 -13.20 -30.04
CA VAL A 69 23.75 -13.14 -28.59
C VAL A 69 22.95 -14.33 -28.03
N LYS A 70 23.66 -15.33 -27.53
CA LYS A 70 23.15 -16.34 -26.60
C LYS A 70 23.33 -15.84 -25.17
N ALA A 71 22.23 -15.94 -24.43
CA ALA A 71 22.11 -15.64 -23.02
C ALA A 71 23.16 -16.37 -22.16
N SER A 72 23.84 -15.63 -21.33
CA SER A 72 24.72 -16.15 -20.29
C SER A 72 23.93 -16.39 -19.01
N ARG A 73 23.72 -17.65 -18.74
CA ARG A 73 23.39 -18.20 -17.44
C ARG A 73 24.64 -18.95 -17.01
N ALA A 74 25.39 -18.42 -16.06
CA ALA A 74 26.35 -19.10 -15.20
C ALA A 74 27.14 -18.03 -14.44
N SER A 75 27.18 -18.12 -13.12
CA SER A 75 28.41 -18.57 -12.51
C SER A 75 28.37 -18.30 -11.00
N VAL A 76 28.16 -19.34 -10.25
CA VAL A 76 28.55 -19.43 -8.84
C VAL A 76 29.28 -20.77 -8.60
N SER A 77 30.15 -21.18 -9.52
CA SER A 77 30.93 -22.39 -9.34
C SER A 77 32.44 -22.26 -9.68
N SER A 78 32.95 -21.05 -9.97
CA SER A 78 34.32 -20.91 -10.44
C SER A 78 35.39 -20.61 -9.38
N SER A 79 35.00 -20.49 -8.09
CA SER A 79 36.00 -20.23 -7.02
C SER A 79 36.55 -21.47 -6.33
N LYS A 80 35.98 -22.67 -6.59
CA LYS A 80 36.55 -23.96 -6.08
C LYS A 80 37.46 -24.67 -7.06
N GLU A 81 37.39 -24.40 -8.35
CA GLU A 81 38.26 -25.03 -9.36
C GLU A 81 39.69 -24.45 -9.40
N ALA A 82 39.87 -23.19 -9.01
CA ALA A 82 41.18 -22.57 -8.99
C ALA A 82 42.07 -22.98 -7.80
N ALA A 83 41.44 -23.41 -6.68
CA ALA A 83 42.16 -23.84 -5.48
C ALA A 83 42.62 -25.31 -5.53
N MET A 84 42.13 -26.11 -6.48
CA MET A 84 42.42 -27.54 -6.58
C MET A 84 43.46 -27.88 -7.65
N LYS A 85 43.83 -26.93 -8.51
CA LYS A 85 44.91 -27.10 -9.50
C LYS A 85 46.35 -26.96 -8.96
N VAL A 86 46.49 -26.54 -7.68
CA VAL A 86 47.82 -26.24 -7.09
C VAL A 86 48.35 -27.36 -6.20
N LYS A 87 47.63 -28.48 -6.01
CA LYS A 87 48.08 -29.57 -5.10
C LYS A 87 48.38 -30.90 -5.77
N VAL A 88 48.52 -30.94 -7.09
CA VAL A 88 48.89 -32.20 -7.80
C VAL A 88 50.38 -32.28 -8.16
N ASP A 89 51.14 -31.20 -7.91
CA ASP A 89 52.59 -31.14 -8.28
C ASP A 89 53.50 -31.28 -7.06
N ALA A 90 53.27 -32.29 -6.21
CA ALA A 90 54.23 -32.62 -5.15
C ALA A 90 54.48 -34.14 -5.14
N GLU A 91 55.60 -34.49 -5.73
CA GLU A 91 56.46 -35.66 -5.75
C GLU A 91 56.14 -36.83 -6.68
N PRO A 92 57.12 -37.25 -7.49
CA PRO A 92 56.97 -38.28 -8.50
C PRO A 92 57.45 -39.63 -8.00
N HIS A 93 56.53 -40.52 -7.66
CA HIS A 93 56.80 -41.92 -7.90
C HIS A 93 56.08 -42.31 -9.19
N ALA A 94 56.86 -42.63 -10.20
CA ALA A 94 56.44 -42.92 -11.57
C ALA A 94 55.34 -43.99 -11.61
N LEU A 95 54.11 -43.52 -11.75
CA LEU A 95 53.02 -44.29 -12.30
C LEU A 95 53.05 -44.03 -13.81
N ASP A 96 53.06 -45.08 -14.65
CA ASP A 96 53.00 -44.96 -16.10
C ASP A 96 51.87 -44.03 -16.52
N ASP A 97 52.14 -43.19 -17.57
CA ASP A 97 51.17 -42.16 -18.05
C ASP A 97 49.79 -42.78 -18.35
N GLU A 98 49.75 -44.04 -18.76
CA GLU A 98 48.51 -44.76 -19.03
C GLU A 98 47.67 -45.07 -17.75
N VAL A 99 48.36 -45.32 -16.65
CA VAL A 99 47.73 -45.55 -15.33
C VAL A 99 47.15 -44.23 -14.78
N THR A 100 47.87 -43.13 -14.98
CA THR A 100 47.45 -41.80 -14.55
C THR A 100 46.16 -41.38 -15.27
N GLU A 101 46.03 -41.71 -16.55
CA GLU A 101 44.82 -41.38 -17.32
C GLU A 101 43.61 -42.24 -16.92
N LYS A 102 43.82 -43.52 -16.62
CA LYS A 102 42.79 -44.44 -16.09
C LYS A 102 42.34 -44.01 -14.67
N VAL A 103 43.25 -43.54 -13.83
CA VAL A 103 42.92 -42.99 -12.51
C VAL A 103 42.09 -41.68 -12.64
N ARG A 104 42.41 -40.83 -13.61
CA ARG A 104 41.60 -39.64 -13.90
C ARG A 104 40.16 -40.00 -14.35
N GLN A 105 40.01 -41.01 -15.16
CA GLN A 105 38.69 -41.52 -15.56
C GLN A 105 37.88 -42.03 -14.36
N LEU A 106 38.52 -42.75 -13.45
CA LEU A 106 37.87 -43.22 -12.18
C LEU A 106 37.46 -42.05 -11.27
N ILE A 107 38.31 -40.99 -11.20
CA ILE A 107 37.96 -39.75 -10.46
C ILE A 107 36.76 -39.06 -11.11
N HIS A 108 36.64 -39.05 -12.43
CA HIS A 108 35.48 -38.49 -13.13
C HIS A 108 34.22 -39.31 -12.85
N LEU A 109 34.31 -40.61 -12.90
CA LEU A 109 33.24 -41.55 -12.58
C LEU A 109 32.77 -41.40 -11.11
N SER A 110 33.69 -41.23 -10.18
CA SER A 110 33.44 -40.91 -8.78
C SER A 110 32.66 -39.61 -8.59
N ARG A 111 32.99 -38.57 -9.38
CA ARG A 111 32.28 -37.28 -9.34
C ARG A 111 30.84 -37.37 -9.88
N GLU A 112 30.59 -38.25 -10.84
CA GLU A 112 29.25 -38.46 -11.39
C GLU A 112 28.38 -39.32 -10.48
N GLN A 113 28.95 -40.40 -9.93
CA GLN A 113 28.21 -41.36 -9.12
C GLN A 113 28.24 -41.09 -7.61
N GLY A 114 29.23 -40.33 -7.13
CA GLY A 114 29.43 -39.99 -5.71
C GLY A 114 30.14 -41.06 -4.89
N PHE A 115 30.54 -42.17 -5.49
CA PHE A 115 31.29 -43.27 -4.88
C PHE A 115 32.02 -44.08 -5.96
N LEU A 116 33.00 -44.92 -5.57
CA LEU A 116 33.64 -45.92 -6.45
C LEU A 116 33.48 -47.31 -5.82
N THR A 117 33.35 -48.32 -6.65
CA THR A 117 33.40 -49.73 -6.18
C THR A 117 34.78 -50.36 -6.44
N TYR A 118 35.17 -51.30 -5.58
CA TYR A 118 36.40 -52.06 -5.83
C TYR A 118 36.38 -52.76 -7.19
N LYS A 119 35.23 -53.21 -7.67
CA LYS A 119 35.06 -53.77 -9.01
C LYS A 119 35.32 -52.79 -10.16
N ASP A 120 35.03 -51.51 -9.97
CA ASP A 120 35.25 -50.50 -10.98
C ASP A 120 36.75 -50.18 -11.06
N VAL A 121 37.46 -50.26 -9.92
CA VAL A 121 38.91 -50.13 -9.85
C VAL A 121 39.58 -51.31 -10.53
N ASP A 122 39.15 -52.57 -10.21
CA ASP A 122 39.69 -53.81 -10.82
C ASP A 122 39.46 -53.87 -12.34
N LYS A 123 38.30 -53.39 -12.81
CA LYS A 123 37.99 -53.38 -14.26
C LYS A 123 38.81 -52.35 -15.04
N SER A 124 39.06 -51.21 -14.42
CA SER A 124 39.76 -50.10 -15.09
C SER A 124 41.30 -50.29 -15.05
N LEU A 125 41.81 -51.01 -14.04
CA LEU A 125 43.24 -51.19 -13.78
C LEU A 125 43.60 -52.70 -13.58
N PRO A 126 43.37 -53.59 -14.57
CA PRO A 126 43.62 -55.01 -14.42
C PRO A 126 45.09 -55.36 -14.18
N GLU A 127 46.02 -54.53 -14.71
CA GLU A 127 47.46 -54.74 -14.58
C GLU A 127 48.00 -54.40 -13.19
N ILE A 128 47.32 -53.53 -12.45
CA ILE A 128 47.66 -53.14 -11.08
C ILE A 128 47.04 -54.05 -10.05
N ALA A 129 45.93 -54.74 -10.40
CA ALA A 129 45.27 -55.71 -9.52
C ALA A 129 46.21 -56.88 -9.17
N GLU A 130 47.22 -57.19 -10.00
CA GLU A 130 48.22 -58.22 -9.74
C GLU A 130 49.39 -57.76 -8.86
N LYS A 131 49.53 -56.41 -8.63
CA LYS A 131 50.63 -55.83 -7.83
C LYS A 131 50.08 -55.12 -6.58
N PRO A 132 50.15 -55.73 -5.39
CA PRO A 132 49.51 -55.21 -4.18
C PRO A 132 50.04 -53.83 -3.72
N GLU A 133 51.33 -53.52 -4.01
CA GLU A 133 51.94 -52.25 -3.58
C GLU A 133 51.40 -51.05 -4.41
N GLU A 134 51.25 -51.21 -5.73
CA GLU A 134 50.71 -50.18 -6.61
C GLU A 134 49.22 -49.94 -6.38
N LEU A 135 48.46 -50.99 -6.09
CA LEU A 135 47.04 -50.92 -5.74
C LEU A 135 46.83 -50.12 -4.45
N GLN A 136 47.70 -50.28 -3.46
CA GLN A 136 47.65 -49.62 -2.18
C GLN A 136 47.93 -48.11 -2.32
N ASN A 137 48.82 -47.73 -3.25
CA ASN A 137 49.11 -46.35 -3.60
C ASN A 137 47.89 -45.69 -4.26
N VAL A 138 47.21 -46.33 -5.20
CA VAL A 138 46.00 -45.83 -5.84
C VAL A 138 44.85 -45.66 -4.85
N ILE A 139 44.68 -46.61 -3.93
CA ILE A 139 43.68 -46.51 -2.85
C ILE A 139 44.00 -45.34 -1.92
N SER A 140 45.27 -45.08 -1.60
CA SER A 140 45.67 -43.93 -0.80
C SER A 140 45.38 -42.60 -1.48
N ILE A 141 45.55 -42.53 -2.81
CA ILE A 141 45.20 -41.35 -3.61
C ILE A 141 43.68 -41.10 -3.55
N PHE A 142 42.83 -42.15 -3.68
CA PHE A 142 41.40 -42.00 -3.58
C PHE A 142 40.95 -41.56 -2.17
N ASN A 143 41.60 -42.11 -1.12
CA ASN A 143 41.33 -41.68 0.26
C ASN A 143 41.73 -40.22 0.52
N ASN A 144 42.88 -39.80 -0.02
CA ASN A 144 43.33 -38.39 0.06
C ASN A 144 42.41 -37.42 -0.69
N LEU A 145 41.69 -37.89 -1.70
CA LEU A 145 40.72 -37.14 -2.47
C LEU A 145 39.30 -37.25 -1.87
N GLU A 146 39.14 -37.86 -0.66
CA GLU A 146 37.87 -38.09 0.03
C GLU A 146 36.85 -38.92 -0.79
N ILE A 147 37.35 -39.74 -1.72
CA ILE A 147 36.53 -40.62 -2.55
C ILE A 147 36.22 -41.89 -1.75
N LYS A 148 34.92 -42.15 -1.54
CA LYS A 148 34.49 -43.37 -0.80
C LYS A 148 34.56 -44.58 -1.71
N LEU A 149 35.38 -45.58 -1.32
CA LEU A 149 35.42 -46.90 -1.91
C LEU A 149 34.41 -47.79 -1.17
N LEU A 150 33.48 -48.41 -1.91
CA LEU A 150 32.41 -49.23 -1.37
C LEU A 150 32.47 -50.66 -1.99
N ASP A 151 32.13 -51.66 -1.19
CA ASP A 151 31.95 -53.01 -1.74
C ASP A 151 30.57 -53.09 -2.45
N SER A 152 30.51 -53.95 -3.47
CA SER A 152 29.29 -54.14 -4.27
C SER A 152 28.02 -54.45 -3.42
N LYS A 153 28.17 -54.99 -2.22
CA LYS A 153 27.09 -55.26 -1.26
C LYS A 153 26.66 -54.02 -0.47
N GLU A 154 27.50 -53.02 -0.38
CA GLU A 154 27.25 -51.81 0.39
C GLU A 154 26.70 -50.65 -0.47
N VAL A 155 26.82 -50.79 -1.78
CA VAL A 155 26.33 -49.78 -2.74
C VAL A 155 24.83 -49.53 -2.60
N GLU A 156 24.04 -50.60 -2.41
CA GLU A 156 22.58 -50.46 -2.22
C GLU A 156 22.23 -49.75 -0.91
N LYS A 157 22.98 -50.04 0.16
CA LYS A 157 22.79 -49.40 1.46
C LYS A 157 23.20 -47.93 1.40
N TYR A 158 24.27 -47.61 0.67
CA TYR A 158 24.74 -46.23 0.50
C TYR A 158 23.76 -45.40 -0.36
N LYS A 159 23.23 -45.97 -1.45
CA LYS A 159 22.21 -45.33 -2.28
C LYS A 159 20.95 -45.04 -1.47
N LYS A 160 20.42 -46.00 -0.73
CA LYS A 160 19.25 -45.79 0.15
C LYS A 160 19.51 -44.70 1.20
N LYS A 161 20.67 -44.73 1.84
CA LYS A 161 21.04 -43.74 2.85
C LYS A 161 21.25 -42.34 2.27
N LYS A 162 21.67 -42.24 1.01
CA LYS A 162 21.78 -40.98 0.28
C LYS A 162 20.39 -40.46 -0.11
N GLU A 163 19.50 -41.31 -0.60
CA GLU A 163 18.12 -40.97 -0.90
C GLU A 163 17.35 -40.58 0.37
N GLU A 164 17.51 -41.29 1.49
CA GLU A 164 16.91 -40.92 2.78
C GLU A 164 17.44 -39.57 3.30
N ASN A 165 18.75 -39.32 3.20
CA ASN A 165 19.33 -38.02 3.57
C ASN A 165 18.90 -36.87 2.62
N GLU A 166 18.74 -37.15 1.33
CA GLU A 166 18.22 -36.16 0.37
C GLU A 166 16.72 -35.89 0.62
N GLU A 167 15.93 -36.89 0.99
CA GLU A 167 14.55 -36.71 1.42
C GLU A 167 14.44 -36.00 2.78
N GLU A 168 15.29 -36.32 3.76
CA GLU A 168 15.31 -35.61 5.05
C GLU A 168 15.75 -34.16 4.90
N THR A 169 16.76 -33.89 4.08
CA THR A 169 17.17 -32.50 3.77
C THR A 169 16.11 -31.76 2.96
N ALA A 170 15.38 -32.45 2.09
CA ALA A 170 14.24 -31.87 1.37
C ALA A 170 13.06 -31.60 2.31
N ARG A 171 12.79 -32.50 3.27
CA ARG A 171 11.75 -32.32 4.31
C ARG A 171 12.12 -31.22 5.32
N SER A 172 13.36 -31.17 5.78
CA SER A 172 13.90 -30.11 6.64
C SER A 172 13.85 -28.74 5.96
N ASN A 173 14.29 -28.65 4.71
CA ASN A 173 14.18 -27.41 3.92
C ASN A 173 12.72 -27.01 3.64
N GLN A 174 11.78 -27.95 3.63
CA GLN A 174 10.35 -27.69 3.49
C GLN A 174 9.72 -27.20 4.80
N SER A 175 10.13 -27.72 5.96
CA SER A 175 9.68 -27.25 7.27
C SER A 175 10.24 -25.87 7.58
N ASP A 176 11.53 -25.62 7.34
CA ASP A 176 12.15 -24.29 7.50
C ASP A 176 11.59 -23.24 6.53
N MET A 177 11.05 -23.68 5.37
CA MET A 177 10.35 -22.79 4.45
C MET A 177 8.93 -22.40 4.92
N LEU A 178 8.30 -23.23 5.76
CA LEU A 178 6.98 -22.97 6.34
C LEU A 178 7.07 -22.04 7.57
N ASP A 179 8.20 -22.04 8.26
CA ASP A 179 8.39 -21.26 9.49
C ASP A 179 8.78 -19.80 9.25
N ASP A 180 9.27 -19.42 8.04
CA ASP A 180 9.57 -18.03 7.71
C ASP A 180 8.41 -17.37 6.94
N PRO A 181 7.59 -16.55 7.60
CA PRO A 181 6.45 -15.87 6.98
C PRO A 181 6.89 -14.95 5.82
N VAL A 182 8.13 -14.46 5.82
CA VAL A 182 8.69 -13.66 4.73
C VAL A 182 8.86 -14.49 3.47
N ARG A 183 9.44 -15.68 3.58
CA ARG A 183 9.63 -16.60 2.45
C ARG A 183 8.30 -17.06 1.87
N MET A 184 7.34 -17.40 2.73
CA MET A 184 6.01 -17.81 2.29
C MET A 184 5.32 -16.68 1.51
N TYR A 185 5.35 -15.45 2.01
CA TYR A 185 4.80 -14.28 1.33
C TYR A 185 5.47 -14.05 -0.04
N LEU A 186 6.80 -14.11 -0.10
CA LEU A 186 7.56 -13.94 -1.35
C LEU A 186 7.23 -15.04 -2.38
N LYS A 187 7.03 -16.28 -1.95
CA LYS A 187 6.64 -17.42 -2.82
C LYS A 187 5.24 -17.22 -3.40
N GLN A 188 4.26 -16.86 -2.57
CA GLN A 188 2.89 -16.59 -3.04
C GLN A 188 2.84 -15.43 -4.04
N MET A 189 3.51 -14.35 -3.73
CA MET A 189 3.60 -13.19 -4.62
C MET A 189 4.32 -13.51 -5.93
N GLY A 190 5.29 -14.46 -5.92
CA GLY A 190 6.01 -14.91 -7.10
C GLY A 190 5.13 -15.56 -8.17
N GLN A 191 3.94 -16.03 -7.82
CA GLN A 191 3.00 -16.71 -8.72
C GLN A 191 2.22 -15.74 -9.62
N VAL A 192 2.08 -14.47 -9.21
CA VAL A 192 1.33 -13.47 -9.98
C VAL A 192 2.17 -12.95 -11.15
N PRO A 193 1.67 -13.00 -12.41
CA PRO A 193 2.39 -12.47 -13.56
C PRO A 193 2.51 -10.94 -13.51
N LEU A 194 3.55 -10.40 -14.14
CA LEU A 194 3.73 -8.96 -14.28
C LEU A 194 2.84 -8.42 -15.40
N LEU A 195 2.27 -7.24 -15.18
CA LEU A 195 1.44 -6.56 -16.18
C LEU A 195 2.30 -5.83 -17.21
N THR A 196 1.86 -5.88 -18.46
CA THR A 196 2.33 -5.01 -19.52
C THR A 196 1.69 -3.62 -19.39
N ARG A 197 2.24 -2.62 -20.09
CA ARG A 197 1.69 -1.25 -20.08
C ARG A 197 0.27 -1.19 -20.63
N GLU A 198 -0.04 -2.03 -21.59
CA GLU A 198 -1.37 -2.09 -22.21
C GLU A 198 -2.39 -2.68 -21.25
N GLU A 199 -2.02 -3.72 -20.51
CA GLU A 199 -2.84 -4.31 -19.46
C GLU A 199 -3.07 -3.35 -18.28
N GLU A 200 -2.05 -2.56 -17.86
CA GLU A 200 -2.21 -1.51 -16.84
C GLU A 200 -3.30 -0.50 -17.27
N VAL A 201 -3.29 -0.10 -18.54
CA VAL A 201 -4.28 0.83 -19.10
C VAL A 201 -5.66 0.18 -19.19
N ASP A 202 -5.74 -1.09 -19.60
CA ASP A 202 -7.01 -1.81 -19.70
C ASP A 202 -7.67 -1.99 -18.34
N ILE A 203 -6.92 -2.44 -17.33
CA ILE A 203 -7.42 -2.55 -15.97
C ILE A 203 -7.89 -1.19 -15.44
N SER A 204 -7.15 -0.11 -15.71
CA SER A 204 -7.54 1.24 -15.32
C SER A 204 -8.84 1.71 -15.99
N LYS A 205 -9.05 1.36 -17.26
CA LYS A 205 -10.32 1.62 -17.95
C LYS A 205 -11.47 0.78 -17.38
N ARG A 206 -11.22 -0.47 -17.01
CA ARG A 206 -12.19 -1.34 -16.33
C ARG A 206 -12.60 -0.77 -14.99
N ILE A 207 -11.66 -0.26 -14.20
CA ILE A 207 -11.95 0.44 -12.94
C ILE A 207 -12.83 1.65 -13.19
N GLU A 208 -12.44 2.55 -14.10
CA GLU A 208 -13.19 3.77 -14.40
C GLU A 208 -14.60 3.48 -14.92
N SER A 209 -14.77 2.48 -15.81
CA SER A 209 -16.07 2.09 -16.36
C SER A 209 -17.00 1.54 -15.27
N ALA A 210 -16.47 0.68 -14.38
CA ALA A 210 -17.23 0.11 -13.28
C ALA A 210 -17.63 1.17 -12.23
N GLU A 211 -16.71 2.07 -11.86
CA GLU A 211 -17.01 3.19 -10.96
C GLU A 211 -18.03 4.16 -11.56
N SER A 212 -17.91 4.48 -12.84
CA SER A 212 -18.86 5.37 -13.53
C SER A 212 -20.25 4.72 -13.67
N ALA A 213 -20.33 3.41 -13.90
CA ALA A 213 -21.58 2.67 -13.90
C ALA A 213 -22.23 2.66 -12.49
N ALA A 214 -21.45 2.41 -11.45
CA ALA A 214 -21.91 2.48 -10.07
C ALA A 214 -22.47 3.88 -9.72
N LEU A 215 -21.74 4.94 -10.05
CA LEU A 215 -22.20 6.32 -9.82
C LEU A 215 -23.47 6.66 -10.59
N LYS A 216 -23.64 6.18 -11.84
CA LYS A 216 -24.89 6.39 -12.58
C LYS A 216 -26.09 5.78 -11.87
N ILE A 217 -25.94 4.56 -11.34
CA ILE A 217 -26.99 3.89 -10.56
C ILE A 217 -27.28 4.68 -9.27
N ILE A 218 -26.25 5.11 -8.53
CA ILE A 218 -26.42 5.93 -7.31
C ILE A 218 -27.21 7.20 -7.62
N TYR A 219 -26.89 7.88 -8.71
CA TYR A 219 -27.57 9.13 -9.09
C TYR A 219 -28.99 8.91 -9.61
N SER A 220 -29.39 7.69 -9.94
CA SER A 220 -30.77 7.36 -10.34
C SER A 220 -31.70 7.11 -9.16
N VAL A 221 -31.18 6.88 -7.96
CA VAL A 221 -32.00 6.62 -6.75
C VAL A 221 -32.30 7.92 -6.02
N SER A 222 -33.57 8.25 -5.86
CA SER A 222 -33.99 9.52 -5.22
C SER A 222 -33.63 9.64 -3.75
N LEU A 223 -33.52 8.53 -3.01
CA LEU A 223 -33.06 8.54 -1.62
C LEU A 223 -31.64 9.08 -1.48
N THR A 224 -30.77 8.85 -2.47
CA THR A 224 -29.40 9.38 -2.42
C THR A 224 -29.37 10.91 -2.46
N SER A 225 -30.46 11.58 -2.90
CA SER A 225 -30.54 13.05 -2.89
C SER A 225 -30.56 13.61 -1.48
N ASP A 226 -31.31 12.99 -0.59
CA ASP A 226 -31.44 13.44 0.79
C ASP A 226 -30.13 13.21 1.56
N PHE A 227 -29.51 12.06 1.34
CA PHE A 227 -28.19 11.73 1.89
C PHE A 227 -27.08 12.67 1.36
N GLN A 228 -27.08 12.95 0.04
CA GLN A 228 -26.08 13.87 -0.54
C GLN A 228 -26.29 15.30 -0.05
N LEU A 229 -27.51 15.73 0.12
CA LEU A 229 -27.83 17.03 0.69
C LEU A 229 -27.28 17.13 2.11
N GLU A 230 -27.54 16.13 2.96
CA GLU A 230 -27.02 16.08 4.33
C GLU A 230 -25.49 16.17 4.37
N ILE A 231 -24.80 15.35 3.56
CA ILE A 231 -23.32 15.39 3.51
C ILE A 231 -22.80 16.71 2.98
N CYS A 232 -23.43 17.28 1.95
CA CYS A 232 -23.01 18.58 1.41
C CYS A 232 -23.24 19.71 2.43
N GLN A 233 -24.32 19.64 3.23
CA GLN A 233 -24.58 20.58 4.34
C GLN A 233 -23.54 20.42 5.45
N LYS A 234 -23.24 19.19 5.90
CA LYS A 234 -22.18 18.90 6.88
C LYS A 234 -20.81 19.40 6.39
N LEU A 235 -20.54 19.25 5.08
CA LEU A 235 -19.30 19.74 4.49
C LEU A 235 -19.22 21.26 4.48
N LEU A 236 -20.33 21.97 4.22
CA LEU A 236 -20.42 23.44 4.32
C LEU A 236 -20.28 23.92 5.76
N ALA A 237 -20.89 23.20 6.73
CA ALA A 237 -20.75 23.45 8.17
C ALA A 237 -19.33 23.13 8.70
N ARG A 238 -18.47 22.50 7.89
CA ARG A 238 -17.12 22.02 8.27
C ARG A 238 -17.12 20.93 9.36
N GLU A 239 -18.19 20.24 9.52
CA GLU A 239 -18.31 19.07 10.42
C GLU A 239 -17.61 17.85 9.82
N GLU A 240 -17.65 17.70 8.50
CA GLU A 240 -16.97 16.63 7.78
C GLU A 240 -15.65 17.10 7.13
N ARG A 241 -14.68 16.17 7.11
CA ARG A 241 -13.34 16.45 6.53
C ARG A 241 -13.41 16.43 5.01
N PHE A 242 -13.03 17.54 4.37
CA PHE A 242 -12.98 17.70 2.92
C PHE A 242 -12.27 16.52 2.22
N ASP A 243 -11.10 16.15 2.71
CA ASP A 243 -10.26 15.11 2.10
C ASP A 243 -10.88 13.70 2.18
N ARG A 244 -11.83 13.47 3.11
CA ARG A 244 -12.56 12.20 3.23
C ARG A 244 -13.67 12.09 2.18
N VAL A 245 -14.39 13.17 1.96
CA VAL A 245 -15.66 13.20 1.23
C VAL A 245 -15.48 13.52 -0.25
N VAL A 246 -14.57 14.45 -0.58
CA VAL A 246 -14.46 15.07 -1.90
C VAL A 246 -13.32 14.49 -2.72
N LEU A 247 -13.50 14.41 -4.04
CA LEU A 247 -12.54 13.91 -5.01
C LEU A 247 -11.61 15.05 -5.44
N ASP A 248 -10.40 15.13 -4.86
CA ASP A 248 -9.40 16.20 -5.10
C ASP A 248 -9.01 16.37 -6.57
N LYS A 249 -9.10 15.30 -7.37
CA LYS A 249 -8.68 15.28 -8.79
C LYS A 249 -9.41 16.30 -9.69
N LYS A 250 -10.57 16.81 -9.26
CA LYS A 250 -11.46 17.66 -10.07
C LYS A 250 -11.61 19.07 -9.53
N ILE A 251 -10.79 19.45 -8.55
CA ILE A 251 -10.94 20.70 -7.82
C ILE A 251 -9.63 21.47 -7.87
N ASP A 252 -9.68 22.67 -8.46
CA ASP A 252 -8.50 23.54 -8.58
C ASP A 252 -8.24 24.30 -7.27
N SER A 253 -9.31 24.78 -6.59
CA SER A 253 -9.22 25.54 -5.34
C SER A 253 -10.36 25.16 -4.39
N ARG A 254 -10.02 24.94 -3.10
CA ARG A 254 -11.02 24.64 -2.05
C ARG A 254 -12.05 25.76 -1.89
N GLU A 255 -11.62 27.01 -1.92
CA GLU A 255 -12.53 28.15 -1.75
C GLU A 255 -13.52 28.29 -2.90
N SER A 256 -13.06 28.12 -4.13
CA SER A 256 -13.91 28.10 -5.32
C SER A 256 -14.92 26.96 -5.27
N TYR A 257 -14.49 25.79 -4.80
CA TYR A 257 -15.37 24.63 -4.61
C TYR A 257 -16.46 24.92 -3.58
N PHE A 258 -16.16 25.46 -2.40
CA PHE A 258 -17.15 25.77 -1.38
C PHE A 258 -18.19 26.81 -1.87
N LYS A 259 -17.76 27.82 -2.62
CA LYS A 259 -18.67 28.79 -3.25
C LYS A 259 -19.59 28.12 -4.29
N SER A 260 -19.06 27.18 -5.06
CA SER A 260 -19.84 26.39 -6.00
C SER A 260 -20.80 25.41 -5.29
N LEU A 261 -20.32 24.76 -4.20
CA LEU A 261 -21.08 23.79 -3.43
C LEU A 261 -22.33 24.43 -2.81
N ALA A 262 -22.24 25.63 -2.25
CA ALA A 262 -23.39 26.34 -1.70
C ALA A 262 -24.52 26.48 -2.73
N LYS A 263 -24.19 26.90 -3.96
CA LYS A 263 -25.17 26.98 -5.06
C LYS A 263 -25.76 25.64 -5.44
N GLN A 264 -24.95 24.56 -5.36
CA GLN A 264 -25.43 23.19 -5.66
C GLN A 264 -26.37 22.68 -4.56
N VAL A 265 -26.10 23.01 -3.29
CA VAL A 265 -26.96 22.65 -2.15
C VAL A 265 -28.34 23.30 -2.28
N ASP A 266 -28.40 24.61 -2.59
CA ASP A 266 -29.65 25.31 -2.84
C ASP A 266 -30.44 24.69 -4.00
N ALA A 267 -29.74 24.33 -5.08
CA ALA A 267 -30.35 23.66 -6.24
C ALA A 267 -30.88 22.24 -5.89
N LEU A 268 -30.11 21.48 -5.10
CA LEU A 268 -30.49 20.16 -4.63
C LEU A 268 -31.71 20.21 -3.70
N GLU A 269 -31.75 21.16 -2.78
CA GLU A 269 -32.88 21.34 -1.86
C GLU A 269 -34.18 21.64 -2.61
N ASN A 270 -34.11 22.57 -3.57
CA ASN A 270 -35.24 22.91 -4.40
C ASN A 270 -35.73 21.74 -5.27
N LEU A 271 -34.79 20.92 -5.80
CA LEU A 271 -35.11 19.75 -6.60
C LEU A 271 -35.67 18.62 -5.73
N SER A 272 -35.12 18.38 -4.54
CA SER A 272 -35.64 17.39 -3.59
C SER A 272 -37.08 17.69 -3.22
N LYS A 273 -37.43 18.95 -2.92
CA LYS A 273 -38.80 19.39 -2.67
C LYS A 273 -39.73 19.09 -3.87
N LYS A 274 -39.30 19.38 -5.10
CA LYS A 274 -40.05 19.06 -6.31
C LYS A 274 -40.26 17.57 -6.51
N ILE A 275 -39.26 16.74 -6.23
CA ILE A 275 -39.31 15.27 -6.32
C ILE A 275 -40.31 14.73 -5.31
N VAL A 276 -40.28 15.18 -4.04
CA VAL A 276 -41.22 14.79 -3.01
C VAL A 276 -42.65 15.14 -3.42
N ASN A 277 -42.88 16.36 -3.88
CA ASN A 277 -44.20 16.80 -4.33
C ASN A 277 -44.72 16.00 -5.54
N ALA A 278 -43.83 15.69 -6.50
CA ALA A 278 -44.17 14.89 -7.65
C ALA A 278 -44.54 13.43 -7.24
N TRP A 279 -43.80 12.84 -6.28
CA TRP A 279 -44.07 11.53 -5.75
C TRP A 279 -45.41 11.48 -5.00
N ASN A 280 -45.67 12.42 -4.12
CA ASN A 280 -46.95 12.54 -3.40
C ASN A 280 -48.12 12.70 -4.40
N SER A 281 -47.90 13.43 -5.51
CA SER A 281 -48.92 13.53 -6.57
C SER A 281 -49.16 12.22 -7.31
N ILE A 282 -48.18 11.31 -7.39
CA ILE A 282 -48.37 9.96 -7.97
C ILE A 282 -49.22 9.11 -7.03
N GLU A 283 -49.00 9.19 -5.70
CA GLU A 283 -49.71 8.41 -4.72
C GLU A 283 -51.17 8.86 -4.56
N THR A 284 -51.43 10.18 -4.57
CA THR A 284 -52.77 10.75 -4.40
C THR A 284 -53.62 10.74 -5.68
N SER A 285 -53.01 10.48 -6.85
CA SER A 285 -53.74 10.55 -8.13
C SER A 285 -54.61 9.30 -8.37
N SER A 286 -55.94 9.48 -8.42
CA SER A 286 -56.89 8.43 -8.79
C SER A 286 -56.99 8.18 -10.29
N ASN A 287 -56.64 9.19 -11.13
CA ASN A 287 -56.75 9.11 -12.59
C ASN A 287 -55.44 8.61 -13.22
N GLU A 288 -55.52 7.58 -14.07
CA GLU A 288 -54.38 6.96 -14.74
C GLU A 288 -53.57 7.93 -15.64
N THR A 289 -54.27 8.83 -16.33
CA THR A 289 -53.61 9.86 -17.17
C THR A 289 -52.86 10.88 -16.33
N GLN A 290 -53.38 11.25 -15.20
CA GLN A 290 -52.72 12.18 -14.27
C GLN A 290 -51.53 11.51 -13.59
N ARG A 291 -51.66 10.24 -13.21
CA ARG A 291 -50.58 9.41 -12.66
C ARG A 291 -49.43 9.26 -13.67
N LYS A 292 -49.70 8.99 -14.93
CA LYS A 292 -48.68 8.94 -16.01
C LYS A 292 -47.95 10.27 -16.18
N ARG A 293 -48.67 11.40 -16.16
CA ARG A 293 -48.06 12.75 -16.19
C ARG A 293 -47.17 13.03 -14.99
N SER A 294 -47.60 12.69 -13.80
CA SER A 294 -46.83 12.88 -12.55
C SER A 294 -45.59 11.97 -12.54
N THR A 295 -45.70 10.73 -13.01
CA THR A 295 -44.54 9.80 -13.19
C THR A 295 -43.53 10.36 -14.17
N THR A 296 -43.97 10.93 -15.30
CA THR A 296 -43.05 11.56 -16.27
C THR A 296 -42.35 12.77 -15.65
N ARG A 297 -43.06 13.62 -14.90
CA ARG A 297 -42.44 14.76 -14.19
C ARG A 297 -41.43 14.28 -13.14
N PHE A 298 -41.77 13.27 -12.37
CA PHE A 298 -40.87 12.67 -11.37
C PHE A 298 -39.58 12.15 -12.04
N ARG A 299 -39.67 11.40 -13.13
CA ARG A 299 -38.51 10.91 -13.88
C ARG A 299 -37.65 12.04 -14.46
N ASN A 300 -38.28 13.11 -14.95
CA ASN A 300 -37.55 14.29 -15.45
C ASN A 300 -36.76 14.98 -14.31
N TYR A 301 -37.37 15.21 -13.16
CA TYR A 301 -36.69 15.80 -12.01
C TYR A 301 -35.57 14.89 -11.46
N GLN A 302 -35.78 13.57 -11.49
CA GLN A 302 -34.76 12.60 -11.13
C GLN A 302 -33.56 12.64 -12.12
N GLY A 303 -33.83 12.85 -13.41
CA GLY A 303 -32.78 13.04 -14.41
C GLY A 303 -31.95 14.33 -14.21
N GLU A 304 -32.59 15.41 -13.69
CA GLU A 304 -31.92 16.66 -13.37
C GLU A 304 -30.96 16.55 -12.15
N LEU A 305 -31.11 15.53 -11.29
CA LEU A 305 -30.20 15.31 -10.15
C LEU A 305 -28.80 14.92 -10.61
N ALA A 306 -28.68 14.07 -11.63
CA ALA A 306 -27.40 13.51 -12.04
C ALA A 306 -26.31 14.58 -12.39
N PRO A 307 -26.60 15.65 -13.17
CA PRO A 307 -25.63 16.70 -13.44
C PRO A 307 -25.23 17.49 -12.19
N ILE A 308 -26.13 17.68 -11.23
CA ILE A 308 -25.84 18.40 -9.98
C ILE A 308 -24.93 17.53 -9.10
N PHE A 309 -25.25 16.24 -8.93
CA PHE A 309 -24.45 15.30 -8.19
C PHE A 309 -23.02 15.15 -8.74
N LYS A 310 -22.89 15.16 -10.07
CA LYS A 310 -21.58 15.12 -10.71
C LYS A 310 -20.72 16.35 -10.38
N LYS A 311 -21.34 17.52 -10.15
CA LYS A 311 -20.64 18.76 -9.76
C LYS A 311 -20.21 18.75 -8.29
N CYS A 312 -20.90 18.01 -7.41
CA CYS A 312 -20.52 17.84 -6.00
C CYS A 312 -19.23 17.01 -5.82
N CYS A 313 -18.79 16.27 -6.85
CA CYS A 313 -17.52 15.52 -6.86
C CYS A 313 -17.30 14.63 -5.63
N LEU A 314 -18.32 13.94 -5.13
CA LEU A 314 -18.22 13.06 -3.96
C LEU A 314 -17.48 11.76 -4.31
N LYS A 315 -16.72 11.20 -3.34
CA LYS A 315 -16.03 9.90 -3.47
C LYS A 315 -17.05 8.76 -3.41
N LEU A 316 -16.80 7.70 -4.18
CA LEU A 316 -17.63 6.49 -4.16
C LEU A 316 -17.71 5.86 -2.75
N LYS A 317 -16.62 5.94 -1.98
CA LYS A 317 -16.55 5.42 -0.60
C LYS A 317 -17.64 5.99 0.32
N VAL A 318 -18.01 7.25 0.14
CA VAL A 318 -19.10 7.89 0.92
C VAL A 318 -20.44 7.19 0.68
N PHE A 319 -20.68 6.74 -0.55
CA PHE A 319 -21.88 5.98 -0.88
C PHE A 319 -21.80 4.52 -0.43
N GLU A 320 -20.59 3.94 -0.33
CA GLU A 320 -20.38 2.62 0.28
C GLU A 320 -20.73 2.65 1.77
N ASP A 321 -20.28 3.67 2.48
CA ASP A 321 -20.60 3.89 3.89
C ASP A 321 -22.12 4.06 4.08
N PHE A 322 -22.78 4.84 3.21
CA PHE A 322 -24.25 4.99 3.21
C PHE A 322 -24.97 3.67 2.93
N LEU A 323 -24.54 2.92 1.90
CA LEU A 323 -25.14 1.62 1.59
C LEU A 323 -24.99 0.62 2.74
N SER A 324 -23.89 0.70 3.50
CA SER A 324 -23.68 -0.15 4.67
C SER A 324 -24.68 0.19 5.79
N GLN A 325 -25.03 1.47 5.97
CA GLN A 325 -26.02 1.93 6.94
C GLN A 325 -27.43 1.45 6.60
N ILE A 326 -27.86 1.55 5.34
CA ILE A 326 -29.19 1.11 4.90
C ILE A 326 -29.30 -0.39 4.60
N ASN A 327 -28.19 -1.13 4.66
CA ASN A 327 -28.14 -2.56 4.35
C ASN A 327 -29.13 -3.42 5.18
N PRO A 328 -29.33 -3.21 6.51
CA PRO A 328 -30.34 -3.95 7.26
C PRO A 328 -31.77 -3.74 6.72
N GLU A 329 -32.12 -2.50 6.33
CA GLU A 329 -33.42 -2.18 5.74
C GLU A 329 -33.58 -2.86 4.36
N LEU A 330 -32.57 -2.81 3.51
CA LEU A 330 -32.57 -3.48 2.20
C LEU A 330 -32.72 -5.00 2.33
N LYS A 331 -32.08 -5.60 3.35
CA LYS A 331 -32.25 -7.03 3.66
C LYS A 331 -33.67 -7.35 4.16
N ALA A 332 -34.29 -6.46 4.92
CA ALA A 332 -35.66 -6.60 5.36
C ALA A 332 -36.63 -6.54 4.17
N ILE A 333 -36.48 -5.55 3.29
CA ILE A 333 -37.26 -5.41 2.05
C ILE A 333 -37.15 -6.68 1.19
N SER A 334 -35.92 -7.17 0.97
CA SER A 334 -35.68 -8.38 0.18
C SER A 334 -36.36 -9.62 0.80
N ARG A 335 -36.33 -9.76 2.14
CA ARG A 335 -37.05 -10.83 2.85
C ARG A 335 -38.56 -10.70 2.72
N ASN A 336 -39.07 -9.48 2.81
CA ASN A 336 -40.49 -9.21 2.71
C ASN A 336 -41.04 -9.49 1.30
N LEU A 337 -40.26 -9.11 0.25
CA LEU A 337 -40.59 -9.47 -1.14
C LEU A 337 -40.59 -10.98 -1.35
N HIS A 338 -39.57 -11.67 -0.85
CA HIS A 338 -39.53 -13.14 -0.92
C HIS A 338 -40.70 -13.81 -0.19
N ASN A 339 -41.10 -13.30 0.98
CA ASN A 339 -42.26 -13.80 1.71
C ASN A 339 -43.56 -13.54 0.93
N LEU A 340 -43.67 -12.41 0.26
CA LEU A 340 -44.84 -12.08 -0.56
C LEU A 340 -44.95 -12.98 -1.79
N ASP A 341 -43.81 -13.29 -2.43
CA ASP A 341 -43.78 -14.22 -3.57
C ASP A 341 -44.06 -15.66 -3.16
N LEU A 342 -43.57 -16.09 -1.99
CA LEU A 342 -43.91 -17.38 -1.41
C LEU A 342 -45.41 -17.45 -1.06
N TYR A 343 -45.99 -16.35 -0.58
CA TYR A 343 -47.45 -16.30 -0.31
C TYR A 343 -48.27 -16.41 -1.58
N LYS A 344 -47.85 -15.79 -2.66
CA LYS A 344 -48.48 -15.94 -3.99
C LYS A 344 -48.43 -17.39 -4.48
N LYS A 345 -47.34 -18.14 -4.19
CA LYS A 345 -47.13 -19.52 -4.63
C LYS A 345 -47.73 -20.56 -3.66
N ASP A 346 -47.55 -20.38 -2.37
CA ASP A 346 -47.94 -21.36 -1.34
C ASP A 346 -48.33 -20.69 -0.03
N LYS A 347 -49.66 -20.46 0.13
CA LYS A 347 -50.25 -19.78 1.31
C LYS A 347 -50.02 -20.58 2.61
N VAL A 348 -49.94 -21.92 2.55
CA VAL A 348 -49.81 -22.80 3.71
C VAL A 348 -48.43 -22.71 4.36
N LYS A 349 -47.37 -22.63 3.53
CA LYS A 349 -45.99 -22.54 4.03
C LYS A 349 -45.73 -21.25 4.82
N ILE A 350 -46.37 -20.15 4.46
CA ILE A 350 -46.20 -18.87 5.16
C ILE A 350 -46.98 -18.83 6.47
N LYS A 351 -48.20 -19.38 6.50
CA LYS A 351 -48.93 -19.54 7.76
C LYS A 351 -48.13 -20.35 8.77
N ARG A 352 -47.46 -21.44 8.35
CA ARG A 352 -46.57 -22.23 9.22
C ARG A 352 -45.35 -21.45 9.74
N LYS A 353 -44.86 -20.44 8.99
CA LYS A 353 -43.75 -19.56 9.42
C LYS A 353 -44.18 -18.42 10.35
N GLY A 354 -45.45 -18.29 10.66
CA GLY A 354 -45.98 -17.25 11.56
C GLY A 354 -45.88 -15.81 11.04
N VAL A 355 -45.67 -15.64 9.72
CA VAL A 355 -45.47 -14.31 9.11
C VAL A 355 -46.84 -13.66 8.85
N LYS A 356 -47.09 -12.51 9.44
CA LYS A 356 -48.31 -11.69 9.20
C LYS A 356 -48.17 -10.95 7.88
N ILE A 357 -48.95 -11.33 6.86
CA ILE A 357 -48.87 -10.76 5.50
C ILE A 357 -49.27 -9.29 5.46
N GLU A 358 -50.20 -8.87 6.30
CA GLU A 358 -50.61 -7.47 6.38
C GLU A 358 -49.43 -6.58 6.82
N GLN A 359 -48.65 -7.05 7.79
CA GLN A 359 -47.46 -6.34 8.25
C GLN A 359 -46.39 -6.29 7.14
N VAL A 360 -46.17 -7.39 6.40
CA VAL A 360 -45.26 -7.42 5.24
C VAL A 360 -45.66 -6.42 4.16
N LYS A 361 -46.96 -6.30 3.88
CA LYS A 361 -47.47 -5.30 2.93
C LYS A 361 -47.27 -3.88 3.42
N SER A 362 -47.63 -3.61 4.69
CA SER A 362 -47.40 -2.30 5.32
C SER A 362 -45.93 -1.90 5.33
N ASP A 363 -45.02 -2.84 5.65
CA ASP A 363 -43.58 -2.60 5.61
C ASP A 363 -43.06 -2.29 4.18
N LEU A 364 -43.61 -2.96 3.16
CA LEU A 364 -43.28 -2.69 1.77
C LEU A 364 -43.83 -1.34 1.28
N GLU A 365 -45.01 -0.93 1.75
CA GLU A 365 -45.56 0.40 1.45
C GLU A 365 -44.75 1.51 2.12
N THR A 366 -44.34 1.32 3.37
CA THR A 366 -43.44 2.26 4.06
C THR A 366 -42.07 2.34 3.38
N ALA A 367 -41.55 1.22 2.90
CA ALA A 367 -40.34 1.22 2.11
C ALA A 367 -40.52 1.96 0.76
N ARG A 368 -41.65 1.76 0.08
CA ARG A 368 -41.97 2.43 -1.18
C ARG A 368 -42.03 3.95 -1.02
N THR A 369 -42.69 4.44 0.03
CA THR A 369 -42.73 5.88 0.31
C THR A 369 -41.37 6.45 0.71
N LYS A 370 -40.59 5.72 1.54
CA LYS A 370 -39.26 6.15 1.98
C LYS A 370 -38.29 6.22 0.81
N PHE A 371 -38.21 5.18 -0.02
CA PHE A 371 -37.27 5.10 -1.15
C PHE A 371 -37.80 5.77 -2.41
N ARG A 372 -39.08 6.13 -2.47
CA ARG A 372 -39.75 6.74 -3.64
C ARG A 372 -39.55 5.92 -4.91
N MET A 373 -39.61 4.61 -4.76
CA MET A 373 -39.39 3.62 -5.82
C MET A 373 -40.10 2.31 -5.49
N GLU A 374 -40.47 1.54 -6.48
CA GLU A 374 -41.02 0.20 -6.27
C GLU A 374 -39.96 -0.71 -5.61
N PRO A 375 -40.33 -1.48 -4.56
CA PRO A 375 -39.36 -2.30 -3.81
C PRO A 375 -38.61 -3.33 -4.68
N GLU A 376 -39.24 -3.86 -5.74
CA GLU A 376 -38.63 -4.80 -6.66
C GLU A 376 -37.55 -4.12 -7.50
N GLU A 377 -37.84 -2.97 -8.10
CA GLU A 377 -36.88 -2.16 -8.87
C GLU A 377 -35.70 -1.72 -7.99
N LEU A 378 -35.96 -1.34 -6.74
CA LEU A 378 -34.92 -0.95 -5.78
C LEU A 378 -33.92 -2.09 -5.55
N ILE A 379 -34.43 -3.30 -5.27
CA ILE A 379 -33.57 -4.46 -5.01
C ILE A 379 -32.72 -4.81 -6.23
N ASP A 380 -33.27 -4.73 -7.43
CA ASP A 380 -32.52 -5.02 -8.66
C ASP A 380 -31.46 -3.96 -8.95
N LEU A 381 -31.76 -2.68 -8.78
CA LEU A 381 -30.78 -1.60 -8.85
C LEU A 381 -29.65 -1.76 -7.83
N ILE A 382 -29.97 -2.16 -6.61
CA ILE A 382 -28.94 -2.41 -5.57
C ILE A 382 -28.10 -3.65 -5.89
N LYS A 383 -28.66 -4.70 -6.50
CA LYS A 383 -27.89 -5.85 -6.99
C LYS A 383 -26.89 -5.42 -8.07
N ASP A 384 -27.36 -4.63 -9.05
CA ASP A 384 -26.50 -4.11 -10.13
C ASP A 384 -25.43 -3.17 -9.59
N LEU A 385 -25.76 -2.30 -8.64
CA LEU A 385 -24.80 -1.46 -7.97
C LEU A 385 -23.70 -2.28 -7.27
N ARG A 386 -24.08 -3.28 -6.47
CA ARG A 386 -23.13 -4.18 -5.80
C ARG A 386 -22.29 -4.99 -6.79
N LYS A 387 -22.84 -5.35 -7.93
CA LYS A 387 -22.11 -6.03 -9.02
C LYS A 387 -21.02 -5.12 -9.57
N ASN A 388 -21.35 -3.88 -9.91
CA ASN A 388 -20.39 -2.91 -10.47
C ASN A 388 -19.32 -2.53 -9.43
N MET A 389 -19.68 -2.36 -8.16
CA MET A 389 -18.72 -2.11 -7.07
C MET A 389 -17.74 -3.29 -6.90
N ARG A 390 -18.25 -4.53 -6.93
CA ARG A 390 -17.38 -5.73 -6.89
C ARG A 390 -16.45 -5.83 -8.10
N LEU A 391 -16.91 -5.48 -9.28
CA LEU A 391 -16.07 -5.45 -10.50
C LEU A 391 -14.96 -4.39 -10.37
N ALA A 392 -15.29 -3.19 -9.87
CA ALA A 392 -14.30 -2.15 -9.62
C ALA A 392 -13.26 -2.60 -8.57
N HIS A 393 -13.72 -3.20 -7.47
CA HIS A 393 -12.83 -3.71 -6.42
C HIS A 393 -11.92 -4.83 -6.93
N LYS A 394 -12.49 -5.81 -7.67
CA LYS A 394 -11.71 -6.89 -8.28
C LYS A 394 -10.61 -6.36 -9.20
N ALA A 395 -10.93 -5.40 -10.06
CA ALA A 395 -9.95 -4.79 -10.96
C ALA A 395 -8.87 -4.00 -10.18
N LYS A 396 -9.23 -3.31 -9.09
CA LYS A 396 -8.25 -2.66 -8.20
C LYS A 396 -7.32 -3.67 -7.53
N THR A 397 -7.87 -4.79 -7.05
CA THR A 397 -7.10 -5.87 -6.41
C THR A 397 -6.13 -6.50 -7.41
N GLU A 398 -6.58 -6.82 -8.62
CA GLU A 398 -5.76 -7.34 -9.73
C GLU A 398 -4.56 -6.41 -10.02
N MET A 399 -4.78 -5.11 -10.07
CA MET A 399 -3.71 -4.13 -10.27
C MET A 399 -2.74 -4.04 -9.10
N VAL A 400 -3.22 -4.17 -7.86
CA VAL A 400 -2.36 -4.18 -6.66
C VAL A 400 -1.53 -5.45 -6.63
N GLU A 401 -2.14 -6.63 -6.79
CA GLU A 401 -1.47 -7.94 -6.73
C GLU A 401 -0.31 -8.04 -7.73
N ALA A 402 -0.52 -7.61 -8.97
CA ALA A 402 0.50 -7.62 -10.00
C ALA A 402 1.70 -6.68 -9.70
N ASN A 403 1.50 -5.66 -8.85
CA ASN A 403 2.53 -4.68 -8.51
C ASN A 403 3.14 -4.87 -7.11
N LEU A 404 2.83 -5.94 -6.38
CA LEU A 404 3.40 -6.21 -5.06
C LEU A 404 4.94 -6.35 -5.09
N ARG A 405 5.49 -6.91 -6.19
CA ARG A 405 6.95 -7.01 -6.38
C ARG A 405 7.65 -5.65 -6.38
N LEU A 406 6.98 -4.60 -6.89
CA LEU A 406 7.50 -3.23 -6.86
C LEU A 406 7.66 -2.75 -5.41
N VAL A 407 6.67 -3.04 -4.55
CA VAL A 407 6.73 -2.66 -3.12
C VAL A 407 7.94 -3.28 -2.45
N ILE A 408 8.18 -4.58 -2.65
CA ILE A 408 9.32 -5.30 -2.05
C ILE A 408 10.64 -4.70 -2.49
N SER A 409 10.79 -4.40 -3.78
CA SER A 409 12.02 -3.80 -4.33
C SER A 409 12.35 -2.45 -3.70
N ILE A 410 11.32 -1.70 -3.30
CA ILE A 410 11.46 -0.41 -2.62
C ILE A 410 11.68 -0.63 -1.12
N ALA A 411 10.88 -1.47 -0.46
CA ALA A 411 10.96 -1.76 0.98
C ALA A 411 12.35 -2.29 1.39
N LYS A 412 12.99 -3.11 0.54
CA LYS A 412 14.35 -3.62 0.75
C LYS A 412 15.39 -2.52 1.01
N LYS A 413 15.19 -1.30 0.48
CA LYS A 413 16.10 -0.16 0.70
C LYS A 413 15.92 0.51 2.06
N TYR A 414 14.87 0.15 2.80
CA TYR A 414 14.51 0.75 4.08
C TYR A 414 14.63 -0.23 5.26
N THR A 415 15.16 -1.43 5.03
CA THR A 415 15.48 -2.38 6.10
C THR A 415 16.47 -1.79 7.11
N ASN A 416 16.45 -2.30 8.33
CA ASN A 416 17.32 -1.88 9.44
C ASN A 416 17.09 -0.41 9.89
N ARG A 417 15.86 0.10 9.75
CA ARG A 417 15.50 1.45 10.18
C ARG A 417 14.45 1.47 11.32
N GLY A 418 14.38 0.40 12.10
CA GLY A 418 13.52 0.30 13.29
C GLY A 418 12.15 -0.36 13.05
N LEU A 419 11.84 -0.77 11.83
CA LEU A 419 10.64 -1.59 11.52
C LEU A 419 11.05 -2.92 10.90
N SER A 420 10.25 -3.96 11.13
CA SER A 420 10.43 -5.26 10.51
C SER A 420 10.24 -5.16 8.99
N PHE A 421 10.85 -6.08 8.24
CA PHE A 421 10.71 -6.07 6.78
C PHE A 421 9.26 -6.29 6.32
N LEU A 422 8.50 -7.12 7.05
CA LEU A 422 7.07 -7.34 6.78
C LEU A 422 6.24 -6.09 7.01
N ASP A 423 6.50 -5.34 8.08
CA ASP A 423 5.80 -4.08 8.35
C ASP A 423 6.07 -3.04 7.26
N LEU A 424 7.33 -2.94 6.81
CA LEU A 424 7.69 -2.06 5.68
C LEU A 424 6.94 -2.43 4.40
N ILE A 425 6.77 -3.74 4.12
CA ILE A 425 5.99 -4.23 2.99
C ILE A 425 4.52 -3.85 3.16
N GLN A 426 3.92 -4.07 4.33
CA GLN A 426 2.50 -3.78 4.57
C GLN A 426 2.21 -2.28 4.43
N GLU A 427 3.03 -1.42 5.00
CA GLU A 427 2.91 0.03 4.84
C GLU A 427 3.13 0.45 3.38
N GLY A 428 4.07 -0.20 2.70
CA GLY A 428 4.27 -0.02 1.26
C GLY A 428 3.05 -0.43 0.44
N ASN A 429 2.38 -1.54 0.79
CA ASN A 429 1.14 -1.99 0.16
C ASN A 429 -0.01 -0.97 0.37
N MET A 430 -0.09 -0.37 1.57
CA MET A 430 -1.03 0.73 1.82
C MET A 430 -0.75 1.93 0.92
N GLY A 431 0.52 2.23 0.68
CA GLY A 431 0.95 3.24 -0.30
C GLY A 431 0.56 2.87 -1.73
N LEU A 432 0.75 1.61 -2.12
CA LEU A 432 0.39 1.08 -3.45
C LEU A 432 -1.12 1.16 -3.69
N MET A 433 -1.95 0.79 -2.71
CA MET A 433 -3.42 0.92 -2.82
C MET A 433 -3.85 2.37 -3.06
N LYS A 434 -3.27 3.33 -2.34
CA LYS A 434 -3.50 4.77 -2.58
C LYS A 434 -3.05 5.21 -3.97
N ALA A 435 -1.95 4.64 -4.47
CA ALA A 435 -1.48 4.92 -5.83
C ALA A 435 -2.49 4.42 -6.89
N VAL A 436 -3.04 3.21 -6.74
CA VAL A 436 -4.06 2.66 -7.65
C VAL A 436 -5.32 3.54 -7.66
N GLU A 437 -5.79 4.00 -6.50
CA GLU A 437 -6.96 4.88 -6.42
C GLU A 437 -6.76 6.24 -7.12
N LYS A 438 -5.52 6.74 -7.10
CA LYS A 438 -5.20 8.07 -7.65
C LYS A 438 -4.55 8.04 -9.03
N PHE A 439 -4.32 6.86 -9.59
CA PHE A 439 -3.68 6.71 -10.89
C PHE A 439 -4.58 7.22 -12.03
N GLU A 440 -3.95 7.95 -12.97
CA GLU A 440 -4.59 8.52 -14.16
C GLU A 440 -3.85 8.07 -15.42
N TYR A 441 -4.34 7.01 -16.06
CA TYR A 441 -3.72 6.45 -17.27
C TYR A 441 -3.66 7.45 -18.45
N ARG A 442 -4.57 8.45 -18.48
CA ARG A 442 -4.61 9.49 -19.53
C ARG A 442 -3.36 10.36 -19.57
N ARG A 443 -2.59 10.44 -18.48
CA ARG A 443 -1.32 11.17 -18.42
C ARG A 443 -0.18 10.49 -19.16
N GLY A 444 -0.35 9.24 -19.60
CA GLY A 444 0.61 8.49 -20.42
C GLY A 444 1.85 7.96 -19.68
N TYR A 445 1.98 8.18 -18.38
CA TYR A 445 3.09 7.63 -17.57
C TYR A 445 2.83 6.17 -17.20
N LYS A 446 3.93 5.39 -17.02
CA LYS A 446 3.85 4.04 -16.45
C LYS A 446 3.35 4.11 -15.01
N PHE A 447 2.53 3.14 -14.61
CA PHE A 447 2.02 3.05 -13.25
C PHE A 447 3.14 3.01 -12.22
N SER A 448 4.20 2.24 -12.47
CA SER A 448 5.35 2.10 -11.56
C SER A 448 6.01 3.43 -11.20
N THR A 449 6.10 4.38 -12.14
CA THR A 449 6.68 5.71 -11.88
C THR A 449 5.85 6.49 -10.85
N TYR A 450 4.53 6.44 -10.97
CA TYR A 450 3.62 7.10 -10.04
C TYR A 450 3.55 6.38 -8.69
N ALA A 451 3.45 5.05 -8.71
CA ALA A 451 3.34 4.21 -7.52
C ALA A 451 4.59 4.31 -6.62
N THR A 452 5.78 4.39 -7.20
CA THR A 452 7.04 4.52 -6.46
C THR A 452 7.02 5.70 -5.48
N TRP A 453 6.43 6.82 -5.87
CA TRP A 453 6.32 7.99 -4.99
C TRP A 453 5.42 7.71 -3.78
N TRP A 454 4.24 7.11 -4.00
CA TRP A 454 3.28 6.79 -2.94
C TRP A 454 3.80 5.73 -1.99
N ILE A 455 4.44 4.68 -2.54
CA ILE A 455 5.05 3.61 -1.75
C ILE A 455 6.15 4.18 -0.86
N ARG A 456 7.06 4.97 -1.44
CA ARG A 456 8.14 5.63 -0.68
C ARG A 456 7.59 6.53 0.42
N GLN A 457 6.60 7.35 0.11
CA GLN A 457 5.98 8.25 1.06
C GLN A 457 5.32 7.51 2.22
N ALA A 458 4.62 6.39 1.94
CA ALA A 458 3.98 5.57 2.96
C ALA A 458 5.04 4.94 3.89
N ILE A 459 6.06 4.30 3.32
CA ILE A 459 7.15 3.66 4.09
C ILE A 459 7.90 4.70 4.94
N THR A 460 8.30 5.84 4.35
CA THR A 460 9.04 6.87 5.09
C THR A 460 8.21 7.45 6.23
N ARG A 461 6.91 7.63 6.01
CA ARG A 461 6.00 8.12 7.04
C ARG A 461 5.81 7.11 8.16
N SER A 462 5.64 5.83 7.82
CA SER A 462 5.49 4.77 8.81
C SER A 462 6.76 4.63 9.68
N ILE A 463 7.95 4.68 9.06
CA ILE A 463 9.22 4.72 9.81
C ILE A 463 9.22 5.92 10.79
N ALA A 464 8.80 7.09 10.34
CA ALA A 464 8.77 8.27 11.19
C ALA A 464 7.77 8.13 12.36
N ASP A 465 6.62 7.51 12.12
CA ASP A 465 5.55 7.41 13.13
C ASP A 465 5.75 6.23 14.11
N GLN A 466 6.41 5.13 13.71
CA GLN A 466 6.40 3.85 14.44
C GLN A 466 7.80 3.29 14.79
N ALA A 467 8.88 3.72 14.12
CA ALA A 467 10.19 3.10 14.27
C ALA A 467 10.89 3.40 15.62
N ARG A 468 10.41 4.35 16.41
CA ARG A 468 11.01 4.77 17.67
C ARG A 468 10.13 4.39 18.86
N THR A 469 10.74 3.90 19.93
CA THR A 469 10.06 3.59 21.19
C THR A 469 9.37 4.85 21.76
N ILE A 470 10.04 5.99 21.73
CA ILE A 470 9.45 7.30 22.05
C ILE A 470 9.12 7.99 20.73
N ARG A 471 7.84 8.13 20.41
CA ARG A 471 7.38 8.72 19.16
C ARG A 471 7.76 10.18 19.04
N ILE A 472 8.36 10.55 17.92
CA ILE A 472 8.74 11.93 17.59
C ILE A 472 7.82 12.43 16.45
N PRO A 473 7.33 13.68 16.50
CA PRO A 473 6.55 14.26 15.41
C PRO A 473 7.31 14.27 14.08
N VAL A 474 6.61 14.03 12.96
CA VAL A 474 7.22 13.88 11.63
C VAL A 474 8.07 15.10 11.23
N HIS A 475 7.59 16.33 11.50
CA HIS A 475 8.35 17.55 11.19
C HIS A 475 9.67 17.67 11.95
N MET A 476 9.74 17.10 13.16
CA MET A 476 10.99 17.06 13.94
C MET A 476 11.96 16.04 13.36
N ILE A 477 11.47 14.90 12.86
CA ILE A 477 12.30 13.90 12.15
C ILE A 477 12.86 14.48 10.85
N GLU A 478 12.07 15.27 10.12
CA GLU A 478 12.56 15.97 8.93
C GLU A 478 13.69 16.97 9.28
N THR A 479 13.52 17.70 10.37
CA THR A 479 14.56 18.62 10.86
C THR A 479 15.79 17.85 11.34
N LEU A 480 15.60 16.76 12.09
CA LEU A 480 16.68 15.87 12.52
C LEU A 480 17.49 15.33 11.34
N ASN A 481 16.82 14.85 10.28
CA ASN A 481 17.49 14.36 9.09
C ASN A 481 18.32 15.45 8.39
N LYS A 482 17.86 16.71 8.41
CA LYS A 482 18.64 17.84 7.90
C LYS A 482 19.87 18.10 8.77
N VAL A 483 19.71 18.10 10.10
CA VAL A 483 20.85 18.25 11.04
C VAL A 483 21.89 17.17 10.77
N MET A 484 21.48 15.90 10.68
CA MET A 484 22.39 14.77 10.40
C MET A 484 23.06 14.88 9.03
N GLN A 485 22.36 15.42 8.03
CA GLN A 485 22.93 15.64 6.70
C GLN A 485 24.01 16.73 6.73
N VAL A 486 23.75 17.86 7.38
CA VAL A 486 24.71 18.96 7.54
C VAL A 486 25.90 18.53 8.40
N GLN A 487 25.65 17.80 9.49
CA GLN A 487 26.72 17.23 10.31
C GLN A 487 27.65 16.32 9.48
N LYS A 488 27.09 15.48 8.63
CA LYS A 488 27.87 14.63 7.74
C LYS A 488 28.66 15.42 6.69
N GLN A 489 28.08 16.51 6.18
CA GLN A 489 28.75 17.41 5.23
C GLN A 489 29.93 18.12 5.90
N LEU A 490 29.72 18.72 7.08
CA LEU A 490 30.77 19.39 7.86
C LEU A 490 31.89 18.43 8.26
N LEU A 491 31.56 17.18 8.62
CA LEU A 491 32.56 16.14 8.89
C LEU A 491 33.47 15.88 7.67
N GLN A 492 32.93 15.95 6.44
CA GLN A 492 33.73 15.79 5.22
C GLN A 492 34.58 17.03 4.92
N GLU A 493 34.11 18.23 5.26
CA GLU A 493 34.80 19.50 5.01
C GLU A 493 35.88 19.78 6.07
N LEU A 494 35.55 19.55 7.35
CA LEU A 494 36.43 19.88 8.48
C LEU A 494 37.38 18.72 8.85
N GLY A 495 37.03 17.47 8.52
CA GLY A 495 37.81 16.29 8.87
C GLY A 495 37.68 15.83 10.32
N HIS A 496 36.89 16.51 11.17
CA HIS A 496 36.57 16.16 12.54
C HIS A 496 35.06 16.24 12.79
N GLU A 497 34.60 15.68 13.90
CA GLU A 497 33.18 15.73 14.27
C GLU A 497 32.78 17.19 14.58
N PRO A 498 31.76 17.74 13.86
CA PRO A 498 31.38 19.14 14.02
C PRO A 498 30.70 19.40 15.37
N THR A 499 31.02 20.54 15.96
CA THR A 499 30.38 21.01 17.19
C THR A 499 28.93 21.47 16.92
N PRO A 500 28.03 21.44 17.94
CA PRO A 500 26.67 21.95 17.77
C PRO A 500 26.60 23.42 17.30
N GLU A 501 27.63 24.21 17.59
CA GLU A 501 27.74 25.61 17.17
C GLU A 501 28.01 25.75 15.68
N GLU A 502 28.90 24.94 15.13
CA GLU A 502 29.19 24.91 13.69
C GLU A 502 27.97 24.44 12.89
N VAL A 503 27.26 23.42 13.38
CA VAL A 503 26.00 22.96 12.77
C VAL A 503 24.93 24.03 12.85
N ALA A 504 24.84 24.77 13.97
CA ALA A 504 23.88 25.86 14.14
C ALA A 504 24.14 27.01 13.17
N ASN A 505 25.40 27.37 12.96
CA ASN A 505 25.83 28.42 12.03
C ASN A 505 25.49 28.03 10.58
N GLU A 506 25.82 26.81 10.17
CA GLU A 506 25.55 26.33 8.82
C GLU A 506 24.05 26.22 8.52
N MET A 507 23.25 25.82 9.50
CA MET A 507 21.78 25.71 9.35
C MET A 507 21.03 27.03 9.57
N GLY A 508 21.66 28.05 10.08
CA GLY A 508 21.01 29.33 10.47
C GLY A 508 19.96 29.13 11.58
N LEU A 509 20.17 28.20 12.49
CA LEU A 509 19.26 27.91 13.61
C LEU A 509 19.88 28.32 14.95
N PRO A 510 19.07 28.67 15.96
CA PRO A 510 19.58 28.89 17.33
C PRO A 510 20.27 27.64 17.88
N LEU A 511 21.37 27.83 18.60
CA LEU A 511 22.18 26.76 19.22
C LEU A 511 21.34 25.85 20.12
N ASP A 512 20.51 26.41 21.01
CA ASP A 512 19.65 25.66 21.92
C ASP A 512 18.73 24.69 21.17
N LYS A 513 18.22 25.13 20.02
CA LYS A 513 17.34 24.31 19.18
C LYS A 513 18.10 23.15 18.56
N VAL A 514 19.33 23.36 18.08
CA VAL A 514 20.16 22.28 17.50
C VAL A 514 20.53 21.27 18.59
N GLN A 515 20.93 21.72 19.78
CA GLN A 515 21.23 20.85 20.93
C GLN A 515 19.99 20.02 21.33
N SER A 516 18.81 20.65 21.39
CA SER A 516 17.56 19.95 21.69
C SER A 516 17.23 18.88 20.65
N ILE A 517 17.45 19.16 19.35
CA ILE A 517 17.24 18.19 18.27
C ILE A 517 18.25 17.03 18.37
N MET A 518 19.51 17.30 18.69
CA MET A 518 20.53 16.28 18.89
C MET A 518 20.22 15.38 20.10
N LYS A 519 19.73 15.93 21.20
CA LYS A 519 19.24 15.12 22.33
C LYS A 519 18.05 14.22 21.95
N MET A 520 17.11 14.72 21.14
CA MET A 520 15.99 13.90 20.62
C MET A 520 16.45 12.81 19.66
N ALA A 521 17.63 12.94 19.05
CA ALA A 521 18.18 11.92 18.14
C ALA A 521 18.56 10.64 18.87
N GLN A 522 18.89 10.71 20.14
CA GLN A 522 19.32 9.58 20.95
C GLN A 522 18.23 8.52 21.06
N GLN A 523 18.63 7.25 21.00
CA GLN A 523 17.72 6.12 21.19
C GLN A 523 17.82 5.62 22.64
N PRO A 524 16.71 5.17 23.27
CA PRO A 524 16.75 4.56 24.59
C PRO A 524 17.52 3.24 24.53
N ILE A 525 18.29 2.98 25.56
CA ILE A 525 19.05 1.74 25.77
C ILE A 525 18.17 0.78 26.58
N SER A 526 18.28 -0.53 26.30
CA SER A 526 17.56 -1.56 27.07
C SER A 526 18.15 -1.68 28.47
N LEU A 527 17.30 -1.68 29.52
CA LEU A 527 17.72 -1.94 30.89
C LEU A 527 18.23 -3.37 31.10
N GLN A 528 17.85 -4.30 30.20
CA GLN A 528 18.28 -5.70 30.24
C GLN A 528 19.54 -5.96 29.40
N SER A 529 20.18 -4.92 28.85
CA SER A 529 21.42 -5.14 28.12
C SER A 529 22.54 -5.49 29.09
N PRO A 530 23.32 -6.58 28.87
CA PRO A 530 24.42 -6.95 29.72
C PRO A 530 25.53 -5.88 29.67
N VAL A 531 26.19 -5.65 30.79
CA VAL A 531 27.31 -4.71 30.95
C VAL A 531 28.56 -5.48 31.34
N GLY A 532 29.58 -5.50 30.46
CA GLY A 532 30.82 -6.26 30.65
C GLY A 532 30.84 -7.60 29.96
N ASP A 533 31.86 -8.42 30.27
CA ASP A 533 32.08 -9.74 29.65
C ASP A 533 31.26 -10.88 30.31
N SER A 534 30.58 -10.59 31.43
CA SER A 534 29.72 -11.57 32.14
C SER A 534 28.24 -11.23 31.94
N ASP A 535 27.45 -12.25 31.65
CA ASP A 535 25.98 -12.14 31.45
C ASP A 535 25.18 -11.86 32.73
N ASP A 536 25.88 -11.79 33.89
CA ASP A 536 25.24 -11.74 35.21
C ASP A 536 24.74 -10.33 35.60
N THR A 537 25.24 -9.24 34.96
CA THR A 537 24.95 -7.86 35.35
C THR A 537 24.28 -7.08 34.21
N ASN A 538 23.10 -6.55 34.51
CA ASN A 538 22.32 -5.77 33.52
C ASN A 538 22.53 -4.26 33.76
N PHE A 539 22.34 -3.45 32.70
CA PHE A 539 22.41 -1.99 32.80
C PHE A 539 21.43 -1.41 33.82
N GLY A 540 20.28 -2.08 34.04
CA GLY A 540 19.27 -1.68 35.01
C GLY A 540 19.78 -1.69 36.46
N ASP A 541 20.74 -2.58 36.77
CA ASP A 541 21.28 -2.76 38.14
C ASP A 541 22.17 -1.58 38.60
N PHE A 542 22.64 -0.76 37.65
CA PHE A 542 23.43 0.45 37.91
C PHE A 542 22.60 1.71 38.13
N ILE A 543 21.27 1.62 37.98
CA ILE A 543 20.39 2.78 38.13
C ILE A 543 19.95 2.89 39.59
N GLU A 544 20.35 3.98 40.27
CA GLU A 544 19.95 4.25 41.64
C GLU A 544 18.45 4.55 41.77
N ASP A 545 17.82 4.07 42.82
CA ASP A 545 16.45 4.44 43.19
C ASP A 545 16.44 5.78 43.90
N LYS A 546 16.10 6.85 43.19
CA LYS A 546 15.98 8.21 43.75
C LYS A 546 14.78 8.41 44.68
N GLY A 547 13.85 7.43 44.72
CA GLY A 547 12.67 7.45 45.57
C GLY A 547 12.93 6.82 46.95
N ALA A 548 14.02 6.08 47.09
CA ALA A 548 14.41 5.50 48.40
C ALA A 548 14.80 6.61 49.37
N GLU A 549 14.13 6.62 50.52
CA GLU A 549 14.43 7.57 51.61
C GLU A 549 15.79 7.25 52.21
N ASN A 550 16.55 8.31 52.48
CA ASN A 550 17.87 8.16 53.11
C ASN A 550 17.70 7.60 54.54
N PRO A 551 18.32 6.45 54.89
CA PRO A 551 18.20 5.86 56.23
C PRO A 551 18.58 6.81 57.36
N TYR A 552 19.50 7.75 57.09
CA TYR A 552 19.90 8.77 58.07
C TYR A 552 18.75 9.74 58.35
N ASP A 553 18.06 10.21 57.33
CA ASP A 553 16.93 11.14 57.47
C ASP A 553 15.73 10.46 58.15
N MET A 554 15.49 9.17 57.86
CA MET A 554 14.46 8.36 58.52
C MET A 554 14.75 8.11 60.01
N THR A 555 16.02 8.02 60.41
CA THR A 555 16.37 7.85 61.82
C THR A 555 16.44 9.17 62.58
N ALA A 556 16.61 10.31 61.92
CA ALA A 556 16.62 11.64 62.49
C ALA A 556 15.22 12.22 62.77
N TYR A 557 14.19 11.69 62.07
CA TYR A 557 12.77 11.99 62.30
C TYR A 557 12.17 11.07 63.37
#